data_20a6beb37e1809af1635dd64f1773a38
#
_entry.id   20a6beb37e1809af1635dd64f1773a38
#
_cell.length_a   1.000
_cell.length_b   1.000
_cell.length_c   1.000
_cell.angle_alpha   90.00
_cell.angle_beta   90.00
_cell.angle_gamma   90.00
#
_symmetry.space_group_name_H-M   'P 1'
#
loop_
_entity.id
_entity.type
_entity.pdbx_description
1 polymer ?
#
loop_
_entity_poly.entity_id
_entity_poly.type
_entity_poly.pdbx_seq_one_letter_code
_entity_poly.pdbx_strand_id
1 'polypeptide(L)'
;PVAVAVDEQGRAYVVEMRDYSERRPERLGRVRRLEDTDGDGRYDRAIVFLDGLPWPTAVTCWNGGVFIGATPDIVYAKDTDGDGVADVRETVFTGFARDYAPFATNKLNVQALMNSLQWGLDNRIHGATSMSGGKVTVVDSPFTRAWASTVRTRPEVDLRGRDFSFDPRTLELRAETGGGQHGMTFDDTGRKFVCSNSDHLQLIAFEAVGQPLNPLHELPAAHRKPEMLLRGV
;
A
#
# COMPACT_ATOMS: atom_id res chain seq x y z
N PRO A 1 -0.62 14.22 8.31
CA PRO A 1 -1.21 13.28 7.36
C PRO A 1 -0.21 12.91 6.27
N VAL A 2 -0.25 11.63 5.85
CA VAL A 2 0.64 11.09 4.80
C VAL A 2 -0.14 10.40 3.68
N ALA A 3 -1.40 10.01 3.93
CA ALA A 3 -2.31 9.44 2.94
C ALA A 3 -3.75 9.75 3.30
N VAL A 4 -4.62 9.72 2.30
CA VAL A 4 -6.07 9.88 2.45
C VAL A 4 -6.79 8.99 1.44
N ALA A 5 -7.91 8.40 1.87
CA ALA A 5 -8.88 7.73 0.99
C ALA A 5 -10.29 8.16 1.39
N VAL A 6 -11.19 8.20 0.42
CA VAL A 6 -12.60 8.54 0.66
C VAL A 6 -13.45 7.34 0.26
N ASP A 7 -14.41 6.98 1.10
CA ASP A 7 -15.33 5.88 0.82
C ASP A 7 -16.60 6.35 0.04
N GLU A 8 -17.45 5.39 -0.26
CA GLU A 8 -18.68 5.62 -1.03
C GLU A 8 -19.74 6.45 -0.28
N GLN A 9 -19.57 6.68 1.03
CA GLN A 9 -20.40 7.57 1.83
C GLN A 9 -19.78 8.98 1.96
N GLY A 10 -18.63 9.24 1.32
CA GLY A 10 -17.95 10.52 1.41
C GLY A 10 -17.11 10.70 2.69
N ARG A 11 -16.94 9.67 3.52
CA ARG A 11 -16.10 9.73 4.72
C ARG A 11 -14.62 9.62 4.32
N ALA A 12 -13.78 10.47 4.88
CA ALA A 12 -12.35 10.46 4.59
C ALA A 12 -11.57 9.73 5.69
N TYR A 13 -10.71 8.80 5.28
CA TYR A 13 -9.76 8.10 6.15
C TYR A 13 -8.38 8.71 5.96
N VAL A 14 -7.87 9.35 7.01
CA VAL A 14 -6.61 10.12 6.99
C VAL A 14 -5.56 9.40 7.81
N VAL A 15 -4.46 9.03 7.17
CA VAL A 15 -3.32 8.38 7.82
C VAL A 15 -2.40 9.43 8.43
N GLU A 16 -2.09 9.28 9.71
CA GLU A 16 -1.16 10.11 10.46
C GLU A 16 0.04 9.29 10.93
N MET A 17 1.20 9.48 10.33
CA MET A 17 2.47 8.90 10.76
C MET A 17 3.10 9.80 11.83
N ARG A 18 2.77 9.54 13.10
CA ARG A 18 3.24 10.34 14.25
C ARG A 18 4.54 9.82 14.86
N ASP A 19 4.98 8.64 14.43
CA ASP A 19 6.19 7.94 14.81
C ASP A 19 7.36 8.14 13.81
N TYR A 20 7.26 9.14 12.98
CA TYR A 20 8.33 9.59 12.08
C TYR A 20 9.47 10.22 12.92
N SER A 21 10.77 9.91 12.73
CA SER A 21 11.28 8.97 11.75
C SER A 21 11.76 7.66 12.41
N GLU A 22 12.34 7.68 13.63
CA GLU A 22 12.92 6.50 14.29
C GLU A 22 12.07 5.94 15.43
N ARG A 23 10.84 6.47 15.62
CA ARG A 23 9.97 6.14 16.76
C ARG A 23 9.01 4.96 16.48
N ARG A 24 9.33 4.14 15.48
CA ARG A 24 8.50 2.98 15.08
C ARG A 24 8.06 2.09 16.27
N PRO A 25 8.93 1.78 17.25
CA PRO A 25 8.52 0.95 18.39
C PRO A 25 7.41 1.55 19.23
N GLU A 26 7.23 2.87 19.22
CA GLU A 26 6.20 3.57 19.98
C GLU A 26 4.80 3.43 19.34
N ARG A 27 4.73 3.03 18.04
CA ARG A 27 3.48 2.77 17.32
C ARG A 27 2.46 3.90 17.47
N LEU A 28 2.90 5.12 17.25
CA LEU A 28 2.08 6.33 17.41
C LEU A 28 1.23 6.64 16.17
N GLY A 29 1.41 5.89 15.09
CA GLY A 29 0.64 6.05 13.87
C GLY A 29 -0.81 5.68 14.06
N ARG A 30 -1.70 6.39 13.36
CA ARG A 30 -3.15 6.17 13.42
C ARG A 30 -3.86 6.52 12.12
N VAL A 31 -5.11 6.08 12.01
CA VAL A 31 -6.05 6.52 10.98
C VAL A 31 -7.17 7.29 11.67
N ARG A 32 -7.50 8.47 11.13
CA ARG A 32 -8.70 9.22 11.53
C ARG A 32 -9.77 9.10 10.46
N ARG A 33 -11.02 8.93 10.87
CA ARG A 33 -12.20 9.05 10.02
C ARG A 33 -12.79 10.44 10.17
N LEU A 34 -12.97 11.13 9.05
CA LEU A 34 -13.61 12.44 8.99
C LEU A 34 -14.97 12.29 8.34
N GLU A 35 -15.96 12.99 8.86
CA GLU A 35 -17.34 12.96 8.41
C GLU A 35 -17.89 14.38 8.26
N ASP A 36 -18.67 14.57 7.21
CA ASP A 36 -19.54 15.71 7.01
C ASP A 36 -20.93 15.27 7.54
N THR A 37 -21.31 15.77 8.73
CA THR A 37 -22.52 15.27 9.41
C THR A 37 -23.75 16.08 9.08
N ASP A 38 -23.61 17.30 8.54
CA ASP A 38 -24.71 18.19 8.18
C ASP A 38 -24.89 18.38 6.66
N GLY A 39 -23.97 17.83 5.84
CA GLY A 39 -24.04 17.83 4.40
C GLY A 39 -23.65 19.16 3.73
N ASP A 40 -22.90 20.02 4.44
CA ASP A 40 -22.47 21.33 3.92
C ASP A 40 -21.22 21.25 3.02
N GLY A 41 -20.63 20.06 2.85
CA GLY A 41 -19.43 19.81 2.07
C GLY A 41 -18.12 20.01 2.87
N ARG A 42 -18.21 20.13 4.19
CA ARG A 42 -17.06 20.24 5.10
C ARG A 42 -17.07 19.13 6.13
N TYR A 43 -15.89 18.60 6.43
CA TYR A 43 -15.76 17.63 7.51
C TYR A 43 -15.83 18.36 8.87
N ASP A 44 -16.86 18.09 9.64
CA ASP A 44 -17.13 18.68 10.97
C ASP A 44 -16.89 17.69 12.12
N ARG A 45 -16.85 16.38 11.83
CA ARG A 45 -16.57 15.33 12.81
C ARG A 45 -15.26 14.59 12.46
N ALA A 46 -14.45 14.32 13.49
CA ALA A 46 -13.19 13.61 13.35
C ALA A 46 -13.00 12.59 14.48
N ILE A 47 -12.94 11.31 14.13
CA ILE A 47 -12.83 10.17 15.06
C ILE A 47 -11.46 9.51 14.86
N VAL A 48 -10.85 8.97 15.92
CA VAL A 48 -9.73 8.05 15.82
C VAL A 48 -10.29 6.68 15.44
N PHE A 49 -10.21 6.35 14.14
CA PHE A 49 -10.74 5.10 13.60
C PHE A 49 -9.89 3.89 14.00
N LEU A 50 -8.57 4.02 13.94
CA LEU A 50 -7.63 3.00 14.35
C LEU A 50 -6.33 3.64 14.86
N ASP A 51 -5.82 3.17 15.99
CA ASP A 51 -4.58 3.65 16.61
C ASP A 51 -3.53 2.52 16.72
N GLY A 52 -2.35 2.86 17.23
CA GLY A 52 -1.29 1.90 17.50
C GLY A 52 -0.67 1.25 16.25
N LEU A 53 -0.53 1.99 15.15
CA LEU A 53 0.08 1.54 13.90
C LEU A 53 1.57 1.95 13.86
N PRO A 54 2.47 1.04 13.44
CA PRO A 54 3.87 1.40 13.18
C PRO A 54 3.99 1.98 11.76
N TRP A 55 4.49 3.18 11.62
CA TRP A 55 4.76 3.82 10.33
C TRP A 55 3.68 3.60 9.25
N PRO A 56 2.44 3.98 9.48
CA PRO A 56 1.40 3.85 8.46
C PRO A 56 1.64 4.86 7.33
N THR A 57 1.56 4.39 6.08
CA THR A 57 1.96 5.16 4.89
C THR A 57 0.92 5.20 3.79
N ALA A 58 -0.09 4.33 3.84
CA ALA A 58 -1.08 4.20 2.78
C ALA A 58 -2.43 3.76 3.34
N VAL A 59 -3.51 4.09 2.65
CA VAL A 59 -4.88 3.66 2.96
C VAL A 59 -5.71 3.59 1.68
N THR A 60 -6.62 2.61 1.61
CA THR A 60 -7.66 2.55 0.57
C THR A 60 -8.90 1.84 1.10
N CYS A 61 -10.08 2.24 0.61
CA CYS A 61 -11.36 1.71 1.08
C CYS A 61 -11.75 0.41 0.36
N TRP A 62 -12.33 -0.53 1.09
CA TRP A 62 -12.86 -1.78 0.58
C TRP A 62 -13.92 -2.38 1.52
N ASN A 63 -15.06 -2.79 0.97
CA ASN A 63 -16.10 -3.58 1.65
C ASN A 63 -16.51 -3.03 3.03
N GLY A 64 -16.68 -1.70 3.10
CA GLY A 64 -17.07 -0.97 4.32
C GLY A 64 -15.96 -0.85 5.38
N GLY A 65 -14.72 -1.23 5.03
CA GLY A 65 -13.51 -1.04 5.81
C GLY A 65 -12.39 -0.45 4.99
N VAL A 66 -11.16 -0.52 5.51
CA VAL A 66 -9.97 0.02 4.84
C VAL A 66 -8.79 -0.94 4.93
N PHE A 67 -8.00 -1.02 3.85
CA PHE A 67 -6.64 -1.53 3.91
C PHE A 67 -5.67 -0.41 4.27
N ILE A 68 -4.77 -0.68 5.20
CA ILE A 68 -3.79 0.28 5.71
C ILE A 68 -2.41 -0.33 5.54
N GLY A 69 -1.55 0.35 4.79
CA GLY A 69 -0.13 0.01 4.71
C GLY A 69 0.61 0.50 5.96
N ALA A 70 1.07 -0.42 6.80
CA ALA A 70 1.80 -0.15 8.04
C ALA A 70 2.99 -1.12 8.14
N THR A 71 4.09 -0.78 7.46
CA THR A 71 5.26 -1.67 7.28
C THR A 71 5.71 -2.36 8.57
N PRO A 72 5.85 -3.72 8.59
CA PRO A 72 5.95 -4.62 7.43
C PRO A 72 4.62 -5.20 6.94
N ASP A 73 3.49 -4.68 7.36
CA ASP A 73 2.18 -5.29 7.21
C ASP A 73 1.23 -4.43 6.35
N ILE A 74 0.25 -5.10 5.73
CA ILE A 74 -1.01 -4.47 5.34
C ILE A 74 -2.07 -5.00 6.30
N VAL A 75 -2.74 -4.07 6.97
CA VAL A 75 -3.82 -4.34 7.93
C VAL A 75 -5.15 -4.02 7.26
N TYR A 76 -6.15 -4.89 7.44
CA TYR A 76 -7.54 -4.56 7.16
C TYR A 76 -8.23 -4.17 8.47
N ALA A 77 -8.96 -3.06 8.44
CA ALA A 77 -9.71 -2.57 9.59
C ALA A 77 -11.12 -2.17 9.18
N LYS A 78 -12.10 -2.46 10.02
CA LYS A 78 -13.52 -2.19 9.76
C LYS A 78 -14.25 -1.87 11.07
N ASP A 79 -15.12 -0.89 11.00
CA ASP A 79 -16.15 -0.56 11.99
C ASP A 79 -17.39 -1.40 11.64
N THR A 80 -17.85 -2.25 12.56
CA THR A 80 -18.98 -3.17 12.34
C THR A 80 -20.23 -2.77 13.12
N ASP A 81 -20.10 -1.94 14.13
CA ASP A 81 -21.24 -1.45 14.96
C ASP A 81 -21.62 0.00 14.69
N GLY A 82 -20.83 0.73 13.90
CA GLY A 82 -21.14 2.07 13.43
C GLY A 82 -20.73 3.20 14.37
N ASP A 83 -19.90 2.92 15.40
CA ASP A 83 -19.49 3.94 16.37
C ASP A 83 -18.34 4.83 15.85
N GLY A 84 -17.69 4.42 14.75
CA GLY A 84 -16.60 5.15 14.10
C GLY A 84 -15.22 4.65 14.43
N VAL A 85 -15.11 3.65 15.28
CA VAL A 85 -13.88 2.98 15.66
C VAL A 85 -13.84 1.58 15.04
N ALA A 86 -12.66 1.11 14.64
CA ALA A 86 -12.55 -0.21 14.03
C ALA A 86 -12.62 -1.32 15.10
N ASP A 87 -13.63 -2.20 14.98
CA ASP A 87 -13.76 -3.44 15.77
C ASP A 87 -12.92 -4.56 15.18
N VAL A 88 -12.82 -4.59 13.85
CA VAL A 88 -12.00 -5.54 13.11
C VAL A 88 -10.65 -4.90 12.85
N ARG A 89 -9.59 -5.63 13.23
CA ARG A 89 -8.20 -5.27 12.96
C ARG A 89 -7.40 -6.52 12.67
N GLU A 90 -7.13 -6.79 11.41
CA GLU A 90 -6.49 -8.03 10.98
C GLU A 90 -5.30 -7.75 10.06
N THR A 91 -4.16 -8.37 10.33
CA THR A 91 -3.04 -8.36 9.39
C THR A 91 -3.35 -9.32 8.24
N VAL A 92 -3.38 -8.79 7.03
CA VAL A 92 -3.72 -9.54 5.82
C VAL A 92 -2.49 -9.96 5.04
N PHE A 93 -1.54 -9.05 4.90
CA PHE A 93 -0.24 -9.32 4.27
C PHE A 93 0.88 -8.93 5.22
N THR A 94 2.01 -9.64 5.15
CA THR A 94 3.21 -9.34 5.93
C THR A 94 4.48 -9.61 5.11
N GLY A 95 5.58 -8.95 5.48
CA GLY A 95 6.89 -9.17 4.86
C GLY A 95 7.45 -7.97 4.12
N PHE A 96 6.71 -6.88 3.97
CA PHE A 96 7.22 -5.65 3.35
C PHE A 96 8.45 -5.11 4.09
N ALA A 97 9.52 -4.81 3.36
CA ALA A 97 10.80 -4.31 3.85
C ALA A 97 11.52 -5.21 4.88
N ARG A 98 11.02 -6.39 5.21
CA ARG A 98 11.58 -7.24 6.28
C ARG A 98 13.01 -7.67 5.99
N ASP A 99 13.33 -7.96 4.73
CA ASP A 99 14.67 -8.38 4.29
C ASP A 99 15.58 -7.20 3.95
N TYR A 100 15.11 -5.97 4.11
CA TYR A 100 15.90 -4.79 3.90
C TYR A 100 16.80 -4.56 5.13
N ALA A 101 18.12 -4.60 4.95
CA ALA A 101 19.08 -4.56 6.05
C ALA A 101 18.87 -3.40 7.06
N PRO A 102 18.51 -2.17 6.64
CA PRO A 102 18.18 -1.10 7.57
C PRO A 102 16.97 -1.37 8.47
N PHE A 103 16.02 -2.25 8.06
CA PHE A 103 14.85 -2.59 8.87
C PHE A 103 15.25 -3.30 10.18
N ALA A 104 16.18 -4.24 10.11
CA ALA A 104 16.67 -5.00 11.28
C ALA A 104 17.39 -4.11 12.31
N THR A 105 17.92 -2.97 11.88
CA THR A 105 18.69 -2.04 12.73
C THR A 105 17.88 -0.83 13.20
N ASN A 106 16.56 -0.77 12.95
CA ASN A 106 15.70 0.39 13.15
C ASN A 106 16.20 1.68 12.45
N LYS A 107 17.07 1.55 11.47
CA LYS A 107 17.60 2.65 10.64
C LYS A 107 16.98 2.65 9.24
N LEU A 108 15.78 2.09 9.12
CA LEU A 108 15.05 2.07 7.86
C LEU A 108 14.79 3.51 7.41
N ASN A 109 15.08 3.78 6.14
CA ASN A 109 14.65 5.03 5.53
C ASN A 109 13.12 5.04 5.41
N VAL A 110 12.46 5.76 6.32
CA VAL A 110 10.99 5.87 6.36
C VAL A 110 10.39 6.50 5.09
N GLN A 111 11.22 7.14 4.26
CA GLN A 111 10.82 7.65 2.95
C GLN A 111 10.84 6.58 1.85
N ALA A 112 11.29 5.37 2.15
CA ALA A 112 11.37 4.26 1.20
C ALA A 112 10.46 3.09 1.59
N LEU A 113 9.38 3.37 2.31
CA LEU A 113 8.39 2.37 2.73
C LEU A 113 7.35 2.13 1.64
N MET A 114 6.59 1.04 1.80
CA MET A 114 5.37 0.79 1.02
C MET A 114 4.46 2.02 1.06
N ASN A 115 3.86 2.37 -0.07
CA ASN A 115 2.99 3.54 -0.19
C ASN A 115 1.95 3.37 -1.30
N SER A 116 1.04 4.34 -1.42
CA SER A 116 0.14 4.53 -2.57
C SER A 116 -0.77 3.33 -2.86
N LEU A 117 -1.61 2.93 -1.89
CA LEU A 117 -2.68 1.98 -2.19
C LEU A 117 -3.74 2.64 -3.06
N GLN A 118 -3.82 2.25 -4.36
CA GLN A 118 -4.69 2.82 -5.38
C GLN A 118 -5.43 1.73 -6.15
N TRP A 119 -6.67 1.99 -6.51
CA TRP A 119 -7.44 1.13 -7.39
C TRP A 119 -6.95 1.23 -8.83
N GLY A 120 -6.66 0.09 -9.45
CA GLY A 120 -6.46 -0.02 -10.90
C GLY A 120 -7.77 -0.32 -11.64
N LEU A 121 -7.78 -0.12 -12.97
CA LEU A 121 -8.91 -0.48 -13.84
C LEU A 121 -9.11 -2.00 -13.94
N ASP A 122 -8.17 -2.79 -13.48
CA ASP A 122 -8.22 -4.26 -13.39
C ASP A 122 -8.96 -4.76 -12.12
N ASN A 123 -9.56 -3.86 -11.35
CA ASN A 123 -10.22 -4.14 -10.07
C ASN A 123 -9.27 -4.74 -9.01
N ARG A 124 -8.00 -4.42 -9.10
CA ARG A 124 -6.99 -4.74 -8.08
C ARG A 124 -6.57 -3.49 -7.34
N ILE A 125 -6.10 -3.65 -6.13
CA ILE A 125 -5.46 -2.59 -5.36
C ILE A 125 -3.97 -2.69 -5.62
N HIS A 126 -3.38 -1.62 -6.14
CA HIS A 126 -1.96 -1.50 -6.43
C HIS A 126 -1.25 -0.70 -5.34
N GLY A 127 0.04 -0.99 -5.14
CA GLY A 127 0.89 -0.26 -4.21
C GLY A 127 2.34 -0.24 -4.68
N ALA A 128 3.08 0.76 -4.22
CA ALA A 128 4.50 0.92 -4.48
C ALA A 128 5.34 0.48 -3.28
N THR A 129 6.51 -0.11 -3.51
CA THR A 129 7.41 -0.57 -2.45
C THR A 129 8.69 0.24 -2.34
N SER A 130 8.91 1.21 -3.22
CA SER A 130 10.15 1.96 -3.27
C SER A 130 11.37 1.03 -3.45
N MET A 131 12.43 1.26 -2.69
CA MET A 131 13.62 0.40 -2.66
C MET A 131 13.54 -0.71 -1.61
N SER A 132 12.55 -0.65 -0.72
CA SER A 132 12.48 -1.57 0.42
C SER A 132 11.98 -2.97 0.05
N GLY A 133 11.08 -3.06 -0.94
CA GLY A 133 10.55 -4.34 -1.44
C GLY A 133 10.09 -5.27 -0.33
N GLY A 134 10.59 -6.48 -0.36
CA GLY A 134 10.35 -7.52 0.64
C GLY A 134 9.83 -8.82 0.04
N LYS A 135 9.88 -9.86 0.83
CA LYS A 135 9.25 -11.14 0.53
C LYS A 135 7.92 -11.19 1.25
N VAL A 136 6.85 -10.99 0.50
CA VAL A 136 5.51 -10.76 1.04
C VAL A 136 4.64 -11.99 0.90
N THR A 137 3.92 -12.30 1.95
CA THR A 137 2.96 -13.40 1.99
C THR A 137 1.62 -12.95 2.58
N VAL A 138 0.56 -13.64 2.20
CA VAL A 138 -0.73 -13.55 2.90
C VAL A 138 -0.58 -14.20 4.27
N VAL A 139 -1.08 -13.54 5.30
CA VAL A 139 -1.08 -14.11 6.67
C VAL A 139 -2.10 -15.26 6.74
N ASP A 140 -1.66 -16.44 7.14
CA ASP A 140 -2.54 -17.59 7.33
C ASP A 140 -3.21 -17.53 8.72
N SER A 141 -4.38 -16.92 8.79
CA SER A 141 -5.19 -16.76 10.00
C SER A 141 -6.61 -17.27 9.78
N PRO A 142 -7.41 -17.51 10.84
CA PRO A 142 -8.83 -17.82 10.71
C PRO A 142 -9.59 -16.79 9.88
N PHE A 143 -9.26 -15.52 10.05
CA PHE A 143 -9.87 -14.41 9.34
C PHE A 143 -9.58 -14.47 7.83
N THR A 144 -8.31 -14.57 7.43
CA THR A 144 -7.93 -14.63 6.01
C THR A 144 -8.39 -15.91 5.32
N ARG A 145 -8.48 -17.04 6.06
CA ARG A 145 -9.06 -18.29 5.53
C ARG A 145 -10.56 -18.20 5.30
N ALA A 146 -11.29 -17.49 6.16
CA ALA A 146 -12.72 -17.22 5.95
C ALA A 146 -12.92 -16.29 4.75
N TRP A 147 -11.97 -15.37 4.52
CA TRP A 147 -11.97 -14.46 3.36
C TRP A 147 -11.67 -15.21 2.06
N ALA A 148 -10.61 -16.03 2.05
CA ALA A 148 -10.15 -16.74 0.86
C ALA A 148 -9.59 -18.12 1.22
N SER A 149 -10.31 -19.19 0.86
CA SER A 149 -9.95 -20.59 1.21
C SER A 149 -8.57 -21.04 0.70
N THR A 150 -8.04 -20.37 -0.33
CA THR A 150 -6.75 -20.70 -0.96
C THR A 150 -5.54 -20.06 -0.28
N VAL A 151 -5.70 -19.33 0.82
CA VAL A 151 -4.61 -18.60 1.51
C VAL A 151 -3.42 -19.48 1.85
N ARG A 152 -3.66 -20.67 2.38
CA ARG A 152 -2.60 -21.62 2.81
C ARG A 152 -1.66 -22.11 1.70
N THR A 153 -2.12 -22.08 0.47
CA THR A 153 -1.38 -22.63 -0.69
C THR A 153 -0.66 -21.55 -1.49
N ARG A 154 -0.72 -20.29 -1.06
CA ARG A 154 -0.15 -19.18 -1.81
C ARG A 154 1.34 -19.05 -1.58
N PRO A 155 2.12 -18.93 -2.65
CA PRO A 155 3.55 -18.69 -2.55
C PRO A 155 3.84 -17.29 -2.01
N GLU A 156 4.99 -17.15 -1.40
CA GLU A 156 5.61 -15.86 -1.11
C GLU A 156 5.94 -15.12 -2.42
N VAL A 157 5.75 -13.82 -2.44
CA VAL A 157 6.05 -12.96 -3.60
C VAL A 157 7.23 -12.05 -3.27
N ASP A 158 8.29 -12.14 -4.08
CA ASP A 158 9.47 -11.28 -3.95
C ASP A 158 9.23 -9.95 -4.68
N LEU A 159 9.22 -8.87 -3.92
CA LEU A 159 8.94 -7.50 -4.38
C LEU A 159 10.20 -6.62 -4.47
N ARG A 160 11.39 -7.18 -4.44
CA ARG A 160 12.62 -6.38 -4.56
C ARG A 160 12.67 -5.65 -5.90
N GLY A 161 12.70 -4.30 -5.83
CA GLY A 161 12.67 -3.44 -7.02
C GLY A 161 11.38 -3.53 -7.83
N ARG A 162 10.29 -3.95 -7.21
CA ARG A 162 8.98 -4.15 -7.82
C ARG A 162 7.90 -3.44 -7.02
N ASP A 163 6.87 -2.97 -7.70
CA ASP A 163 5.59 -2.66 -7.10
C ASP A 163 4.74 -3.93 -6.93
N PHE A 164 3.54 -3.79 -6.43
CA PHE A 164 2.63 -4.91 -6.24
C PHE A 164 1.19 -4.55 -6.56
N SER A 165 0.39 -5.59 -6.79
CA SER A 165 -1.07 -5.50 -6.75
C SER A 165 -1.67 -6.69 -6.01
N PHE A 166 -2.85 -6.51 -5.46
CA PHE A 166 -3.63 -7.64 -4.92
C PHE A 166 -5.11 -7.51 -5.27
N ASP A 167 -5.75 -8.65 -5.47
CA ASP A 167 -7.20 -8.72 -5.58
C ASP A 167 -7.80 -8.74 -4.17
N PRO A 168 -8.55 -7.71 -3.75
CA PRO A 168 -9.09 -7.66 -2.39
C PRO A 168 -10.16 -8.71 -2.11
N ARG A 169 -10.75 -9.34 -3.14
CA ARG A 169 -11.75 -10.40 -2.97
C ARG A 169 -11.12 -11.75 -2.65
N THR A 170 -9.92 -11.98 -3.19
CA THR A 170 -9.25 -13.28 -3.12
C THR A 170 -7.94 -13.23 -2.34
N LEU A 171 -7.40 -12.06 -2.05
CA LEU A 171 -6.07 -11.82 -1.48
C LEU A 171 -4.92 -12.35 -2.34
N GLU A 172 -5.14 -12.53 -3.65
CA GLU A 172 -4.07 -12.88 -4.58
C GLU A 172 -3.14 -11.70 -4.77
N LEU A 173 -1.88 -11.85 -4.36
CA LEU A 173 -0.82 -10.86 -4.48
C LEU A 173 0.02 -11.14 -5.74
N ARG A 174 0.40 -10.09 -6.47
CA ARG A 174 1.28 -10.12 -7.63
C ARG A 174 2.37 -9.07 -7.53
N ALA A 175 3.54 -9.39 -8.06
CA ALA A 175 4.59 -8.41 -8.28
C ALA A 175 4.32 -7.66 -9.60
N GLU A 176 4.45 -6.35 -9.57
CA GLU A 176 4.21 -5.46 -10.70
C GLU A 176 5.48 -4.71 -11.11
N THR A 177 5.52 -4.20 -12.32
CA THR A 177 6.60 -3.29 -12.73
C THR A 177 6.46 -1.95 -12.01
N GLY A 178 7.59 -1.40 -11.55
CA GLY A 178 7.60 -0.12 -10.86
C GLY A 178 8.79 0.00 -9.92
N GLY A 179 8.54 0.43 -8.70
CA GLY A 179 9.52 0.82 -7.69
C GLY A 179 9.37 2.30 -7.36
N GLY A 180 8.15 2.85 -7.48
CA GLY A 180 7.84 4.23 -7.17
C GLY A 180 8.22 4.58 -5.73
N GLN A 181 8.99 5.67 -5.54
CA GLN A 181 9.48 6.05 -4.22
C GLN A 181 8.37 6.64 -3.35
N HIS A 182 7.65 7.62 -3.91
CA HIS A 182 6.54 8.29 -3.24
C HIS A 182 5.47 8.66 -4.25
N GLY A 183 4.38 7.97 -4.22
CA GLY A 183 3.25 8.27 -5.07
C GLY A 183 3.22 7.42 -6.33
N MET A 184 2.06 6.88 -6.55
CA MET A 184 1.66 6.14 -7.73
C MET A 184 0.20 6.48 -8.01
N THR A 185 -0.14 6.62 -9.27
CA THR A 185 -1.53 6.83 -9.71
C THR A 185 -1.74 6.24 -11.09
N PHE A 186 -3.00 6.16 -11.49
CA PHE A 186 -3.41 5.77 -12.84
C PHE A 186 -4.17 6.90 -13.49
N ASP A 187 -4.07 7.01 -14.81
CA ASP A 187 -5.00 7.82 -15.58
C ASP A 187 -6.26 7.04 -15.97
N ASP A 188 -7.20 7.71 -16.62
CA ASP A 188 -8.48 7.15 -17.04
C ASP A 188 -8.36 6.00 -18.07
N THR A 189 -7.18 5.83 -18.65
CA THR A 189 -6.86 4.73 -19.57
C THR A 189 -6.09 3.58 -18.92
N GLY A 190 -5.82 3.67 -17.61
CA GLY A 190 -5.09 2.66 -16.84
C GLY A 190 -3.58 2.75 -16.95
N ARG A 191 -3.02 3.84 -17.52
CA ARG A 191 -1.58 4.04 -17.54
C ARG A 191 -1.10 4.41 -16.15
N LYS A 192 -0.06 3.70 -15.71
CA LYS A 192 0.54 3.87 -14.38
C LYS A 192 1.60 4.95 -14.37
N PHE A 193 1.48 5.88 -13.45
CA PHE A 193 2.46 6.92 -13.20
C PHE A 193 3.02 6.77 -11.79
N VAL A 194 4.32 6.98 -11.66
CA VAL A 194 5.05 6.97 -10.38
C VAL A 194 5.95 8.20 -10.28
N CYS A 195 6.37 8.53 -9.06
CA CYS A 195 7.34 9.60 -8.86
C CYS A 195 8.45 9.20 -7.88
N SER A 196 9.54 9.95 -7.95
CA SER A 196 10.66 9.87 -7.03
C SER A 196 11.20 11.28 -6.73
N ASN A 197 12.15 11.38 -5.80
CA ASN A 197 12.78 12.67 -5.47
C ASN A 197 13.52 13.31 -6.64
N SER A 198 14.06 12.52 -7.56
CA SER A 198 14.81 12.99 -8.73
C SER A 198 13.96 13.10 -9.98
N ASP A 199 12.92 12.29 -10.09
CA ASP A 199 12.05 12.22 -11.26
C ASP A 199 10.59 12.35 -10.80
N HIS A 200 10.02 13.53 -11.01
CA HIS A 200 8.72 13.90 -10.43
C HIS A 200 7.52 13.24 -11.13
N LEU A 201 7.70 12.81 -12.39
CA LEU A 201 6.66 12.09 -13.14
C LEU A 201 7.30 11.09 -14.08
N GLN A 202 6.96 9.82 -13.88
CA GLN A 202 7.46 8.70 -14.69
C GLN A 202 6.27 7.86 -15.14
N LEU A 203 6.17 7.59 -16.45
CA LEU A 203 5.21 6.65 -16.99
C LEU A 203 5.82 5.24 -16.97
N ILE A 204 5.10 4.28 -16.40
CA ILE A 204 5.41 2.86 -16.54
C ILE A 204 4.84 2.39 -17.89
N ALA A 205 5.70 2.38 -18.91
CA ALA A 205 5.27 2.10 -20.28
C ALA A 205 5.07 0.61 -20.58
N PHE A 206 5.71 -0.27 -19.81
CA PHE A 206 5.67 -1.72 -20.02
C PHE A 206 5.52 -2.46 -18.71
N GLU A 207 4.62 -3.43 -18.69
CA GLU A 207 4.53 -4.38 -17.60
C GLU A 207 5.38 -5.62 -17.92
N ALA A 208 6.19 -6.04 -16.96
CA ALA A 208 6.94 -7.30 -17.05
C ALA A 208 5.99 -8.47 -16.74
N VAL A 209 5.12 -8.80 -17.68
CA VAL A 209 4.19 -9.92 -17.53
C VAL A 209 4.95 -11.23 -17.57
N GLY A 210 4.87 -12.01 -16.50
CA GLY A 210 5.18 -13.44 -16.52
C GLY A 210 6.66 -13.84 -16.57
N GLN A 211 7.60 -12.95 -16.28
CA GLN A 211 9.00 -13.34 -16.16
C GLN A 211 9.31 -13.83 -14.74
N PRO A 212 9.84 -15.05 -14.55
CA PRO A 212 10.43 -15.40 -13.28
C PRO A 212 11.58 -14.43 -12.99
N LEU A 213 11.69 -14.01 -11.73
CA LEU A 213 12.75 -13.13 -11.28
C LEU A 213 14.13 -13.81 -11.45
N ASN A 214 14.70 -13.73 -12.61
CA ASN A 214 16.14 -13.88 -12.77
C ASN A 214 16.74 -12.47 -12.75
N PRO A 215 17.39 -12.06 -11.65
CA PRO A 215 17.54 -10.63 -11.31
C PRO A 215 18.49 -9.85 -12.21
N LEU A 216 19.23 -10.45 -13.11
CA LEU A 216 20.39 -9.74 -13.68
C LEU A 216 20.76 -10.02 -15.13
N HIS A 217 20.14 -10.93 -15.87
CA HIS A 217 20.87 -11.36 -17.06
C HIS A 217 20.22 -11.21 -18.43
N GLU A 218 18.91 -11.00 -18.61
CA GLU A 218 18.39 -11.15 -19.99
C GLU A 218 17.30 -10.15 -20.45
N LEU A 219 17.03 -9.11 -19.69
CA LEU A 219 16.22 -8.03 -20.22
C LEU A 219 17.13 -6.93 -20.80
N PRO A 220 16.82 -6.40 -22.00
CA PRO A 220 17.45 -5.20 -22.51
C PRO A 220 17.43 -4.08 -21.48
N ALA A 221 18.42 -3.19 -21.47
CA ALA A 221 18.54 -2.11 -20.50
C ALA A 221 17.26 -1.26 -20.36
N ALA A 222 16.48 -1.16 -21.44
CA ALA A 222 15.16 -0.53 -21.49
C ALA A 222 14.11 -1.16 -20.55
N HIS A 223 14.26 -2.44 -20.21
CA HIS A 223 13.33 -3.17 -19.33
C HIS A 223 13.77 -3.21 -17.86
N ARG A 224 14.94 -2.66 -17.54
CA ARG A 224 15.49 -2.68 -16.16
C ARG A 224 15.11 -1.47 -15.33
N LYS A 225 14.63 -0.41 -15.97
CA LYS A 225 14.11 0.81 -15.30
C LYS A 225 12.88 1.26 -16.05
N PRO A 226 11.89 1.85 -15.37
CA PRO A 226 10.84 2.55 -16.08
C PRO A 226 11.52 3.62 -16.95
N GLU A 227 11.39 3.50 -18.27
CA GLU A 227 11.85 4.56 -19.14
C GLU A 227 10.92 5.77 -19.02
N MET A 228 11.53 6.88 -18.76
CA MET A 228 10.87 8.18 -18.72
C MET A 228 10.54 8.57 -20.16
N LEU A 229 9.28 8.44 -20.57
CA LEU A 229 8.82 8.86 -21.89
C LEU A 229 8.56 10.39 -21.99
N LEU A 230 8.57 11.12 -20.88
CA LEU A 230 8.38 12.55 -20.86
C LEU A 230 9.38 13.22 -19.92
N ARG A 231 10.50 13.69 -20.47
CA ARG A 231 11.27 14.76 -19.84
C ARG A 231 10.64 16.07 -20.28
N GLY A 232 9.99 16.73 -19.36
CA GLY A 232 9.69 18.15 -19.38
C GLY A 232 8.81 18.67 -20.52
N VAL A 233 7.68 19.20 -20.16
CA VAL A 233 7.17 20.45 -20.74
C VAL A 233 7.35 21.52 -19.68
#